data_7bfdb3a057c41d9faa780de7390122f1
#
_entry.id   7bfdb3a057c41d9faa780de7390122f1
#
_cell.length_a   1.000
_cell.length_b   1.000
_cell.length_c   1.000
_cell.angle_alpha   90.00
_cell.angle_beta   90.00
_cell.angle_gamma   90.00
#
_symmetry.space_group_name_H-M   'P 1'
#
loop_
_entity.id
_entity.type
_entity.pdbx_description
1 polymer ?
#
loop_
_entity_poly.entity_id
_entity_poly.type
_entity_poly.pdbx_seq_one_letter_code
_entity_poly.pdbx_strand_id
1 'polypeptide(L)'
;MVKRPRVPTLPPKEALILELLLQEKEMYGLQLVAASRKRLKRGTVYVTLGRMEEKGYILSRLEPAPPDAGGLPRRVYEATPFGRRALAAWTHMARQLVPELAR
;
A
#
# COMPACT_ATOMS: atom_id res chain seq x y z
N MET A 1 3.13 31.39 -15.32
CA MET A 1 3.26 30.00 -15.75
C MET A 1 2.46 29.08 -14.84
N VAL A 2 1.50 28.38 -15.39
CA VAL A 2 0.64 27.51 -14.59
C VAL A 2 1.29 26.14 -14.46
N LYS A 3 1.56 25.70 -13.22
CA LYS A 3 2.05 24.36 -12.97
C LYS A 3 0.91 23.36 -13.21
N ARG A 4 1.16 22.38 -14.04
CA ARG A 4 0.22 21.28 -14.16
C ARG A 4 0.27 20.42 -12.90
N PRO A 5 -0.88 20.08 -12.31
CA PRO A 5 -0.86 19.15 -11.18
C PRO A 5 -0.26 17.81 -11.63
N ARG A 6 0.58 17.24 -10.77
CA ARG A 6 1.09 15.90 -11.03
C ARG A 6 0.03 14.88 -10.70
N VAL A 7 -0.19 13.98 -11.64
CA VAL A 7 -1.01 12.80 -11.36
C VAL A 7 -0.17 11.86 -10.50
N PRO A 8 -0.65 11.47 -9.32
CA PRO A 8 0.10 10.55 -8.48
C PRO A 8 0.33 9.22 -9.18
N THR A 9 1.55 8.71 -9.08
CA THR A 9 1.87 7.41 -9.67
C THR A 9 1.48 6.28 -8.73
N LEU A 10 1.09 5.16 -9.30
CA LEU A 10 0.78 3.96 -8.54
C LEU A 10 1.47 2.74 -9.17
N PRO A 11 2.75 2.52 -8.85
CA PRO A 11 3.46 1.34 -9.34
C PRO A 11 2.80 0.04 -8.87
N PRO A 12 3.01 -1.08 -9.58
CA PRO A 12 2.34 -2.34 -9.27
C PRO A 12 2.49 -2.83 -7.82
N LYS A 13 3.66 -2.66 -7.23
CA LYS A 13 3.88 -3.09 -5.84
C LYS A 13 3.08 -2.24 -4.85
N GLU A 14 2.95 -0.94 -5.13
CA GLU A 14 2.13 -0.06 -4.30
C GLU A 14 0.65 -0.40 -4.44
N ALA A 15 0.20 -0.68 -5.66
CA ALA A 15 -1.17 -1.11 -5.89
C ALA A 15 -1.46 -2.42 -5.14
N LEU A 16 -0.54 -3.37 -5.17
CA LEU A 16 -0.67 -4.62 -4.43
C LEU A 16 -0.82 -4.38 -2.93
N ILE A 17 0.01 -3.51 -2.37
CA ILE A 17 -0.06 -3.19 -0.95
C ILE A 17 -1.43 -2.59 -0.60
N LEU A 18 -1.93 -1.66 -1.42
CA LEU A 18 -3.25 -1.08 -1.20
C LEU A 18 -4.34 -2.15 -1.26
N GLU A 19 -4.28 -3.05 -2.23
CA GLU A 19 -5.24 -4.15 -2.32
C GLU A 19 -5.25 -5.00 -1.05
N LEU A 20 -4.08 -5.35 -0.54
CA LEU A 20 -3.97 -6.15 0.68
C LEU A 20 -4.51 -5.40 1.90
N LEU A 21 -4.19 -4.11 2.02
CA LEU A 21 -4.67 -3.29 3.14
C LEU A 21 -6.17 -3.08 3.10
N LEU A 22 -6.78 -3.05 1.91
CA LEU A 22 -8.23 -2.93 1.80
C LEU A 22 -8.93 -4.22 2.21
N GLN A 23 -8.28 -5.38 2.07
CA GLN A 23 -8.84 -6.66 2.49
C GLN A 23 -8.75 -6.84 4.00
N GLU A 24 -7.60 -6.51 4.59
CA GLU A 24 -7.31 -6.79 6.01
C GLU A 24 -7.43 -5.58 6.92
N LYS A 25 -7.76 -4.42 6.39
CA LYS A 25 -7.90 -3.16 7.08
C LYS A 25 -6.55 -2.59 7.57
N GLU A 26 -5.75 -3.35 8.29
CA GLU A 26 -4.42 -2.92 8.71
C GLU A 26 -3.48 -4.12 8.81
N MET A 27 -2.19 -3.90 8.51
CA MET A 27 -1.20 -4.97 8.49
C MET A 27 0.18 -4.44 8.88
N TYR A 28 0.98 -5.32 9.47
CA TYR A 28 2.41 -5.07 9.67
C TYR A 28 3.14 -5.31 8.35
N GLY A 29 4.33 -4.71 8.21
CA GLY A 29 5.12 -4.88 6.99
C GLY A 29 5.41 -6.33 6.63
N LEU A 30 5.76 -7.16 7.61
CA LEU A 30 6.04 -8.58 7.36
C LEU A 30 4.78 -9.39 7.03
N GLN A 31 3.62 -8.96 7.50
CA GLN A 31 2.35 -9.58 7.10
C GLN A 31 2.06 -9.31 5.63
N LEU A 32 2.38 -8.08 5.16
CA LEU A 32 2.25 -7.74 3.75
C LEU A 32 3.15 -8.63 2.88
N VAL A 33 4.39 -8.85 3.32
CA VAL A 33 5.32 -9.73 2.61
C VAL A 33 4.74 -11.14 2.52
N ALA A 34 4.24 -11.68 3.63
CA ALA A 34 3.66 -13.02 3.66
C ALA A 34 2.43 -13.13 2.77
N ALA A 35 1.54 -12.13 2.83
CA ALA A 35 0.30 -12.14 2.05
C ALA A 35 0.53 -11.94 0.55
N SER A 36 1.68 -11.39 0.17
CA SER A 36 1.96 -11.05 -1.23
C SER A 36 2.33 -12.24 -2.12
N ARG A 37 2.46 -13.42 -1.54
CA ARG A 37 2.89 -14.62 -2.27
C ARG A 37 4.21 -14.39 -3.03
N LYS A 38 5.21 -13.91 -2.30
CA LYS A 38 6.57 -13.64 -2.79
C LYS A 38 6.70 -12.45 -3.75
N ARG A 39 5.63 -11.69 -3.98
CA ARG A 39 5.72 -10.48 -4.82
C ARG A 39 6.34 -9.30 -4.10
N LEU A 40 6.25 -9.26 -2.76
CA LEU A 40 6.93 -8.25 -1.94
C LEU A 40 8.06 -8.93 -1.19
N LYS A 41 9.20 -8.24 -1.09
CA LYS A 41 10.40 -8.77 -0.43
C LYS A 41 10.69 -8.02 0.86
N ARG A 42 11.15 -8.74 1.88
CA ARG A 42 11.52 -8.15 3.17
C ARG A 42 12.52 -7.01 3.03
N GLY A 43 13.48 -7.16 2.12
CA GLY A 43 14.54 -6.17 1.95
C GLY A 43 14.10 -4.84 1.33
N THR A 44 12.94 -4.80 0.68
CA THR A 44 12.49 -3.61 -0.04
C THR A 44 11.11 -3.11 0.37
N VAL A 45 10.34 -3.89 1.13
CA VAL A 45 8.96 -3.54 1.47
C VAL A 45 8.88 -2.20 2.21
N TYR A 46 9.81 -1.95 3.13
CA TYR A 46 9.76 -0.71 3.92
C TYR A 46 10.11 0.53 3.11
N VAL A 47 10.95 0.38 2.08
CA VAL A 47 11.22 1.50 1.15
C VAL A 47 9.95 1.85 0.39
N THR A 48 9.24 0.84 -0.10
CA THR A 48 7.98 1.04 -0.80
C THR A 48 6.93 1.67 0.11
N LEU A 49 6.80 1.17 1.33
CA LEU A 49 5.87 1.71 2.31
C LEU A 49 6.18 3.18 2.64
N GLY A 50 7.46 3.52 2.78
CA GLY A 50 7.87 4.91 3.02
C GLY A 50 7.45 5.83 1.89
N ARG A 51 7.61 5.40 0.65
CA ARG A 51 7.17 6.17 -0.52
C ARG A 51 5.66 6.37 -0.52
N MET A 52 4.92 5.34 -0.17
CA MET A 52 3.46 5.41 -0.12
C MET A 52 2.97 6.37 0.97
N GLU A 53 3.65 6.40 2.12
CA GLU A 53 3.34 7.37 3.16
C GLU A 53 3.60 8.80 2.67
N GLU A 54 4.73 9.04 2.01
CA GLU A 54 5.04 10.35 1.45
C GLU A 54 4.00 10.81 0.43
N LYS A 55 3.46 9.88 -0.35
CA LYS A 55 2.40 10.19 -1.32
C LYS A 55 1.04 10.36 -0.67
N GLY A 56 0.90 10.01 0.60
CA GLY A 56 -0.38 10.08 1.30
C GLY A 56 -1.31 8.91 1.04
N TYR A 57 -0.82 7.81 0.48
CA TYR A 57 -1.64 6.63 0.19
C TYR A 57 -1.92 5.79 1.43
N ILE A 58 -1.01 5.80 2.38
CA ILE A 58 -1.12 5.02 3.61
C ILE A 58 -0.67 5.84 4.81
N LEU A 59 -1.14 5.43 5.97
CA LEU A 59 -0.69 5.94 7.26
C LEU A 59 -0.09 4.79 8.05
N SER A 60 0.82 5.13 8.96
CA SER A 60 1.36 4.14 9.88
C SER A 60 1.32 4.67 11.30
N ARG A 61 1.32 3.74 12.25
CA ARG A 61 1.47 4.05 13.66
C ARG A 61 2.30 2.98 14.33
N LEU A 62 3.00 3.34 15.39
CA LEU A 62 3.69 2.36 16.22
C LEU A 62 2.68 1.74 17.17
N GLU A 63 2.73 0.43 17.28
CA GLU A 63 1.89 -0.33 18.18
C GLU A 63 2.80 -1.08 19.15
N PRO A 64 2.54 -1.01 20.48
CA PRO A 64 3.33 -1.76 21.43
C PRO A 64 3.25 -3.25 21.13
N ALA A 65 4.39 -3.92 21.18
CA ALA A 65 4.39 -5.36 21.01
C ALA A 65 3.69 -6.03 22.18
N PRO A 66 2.98 -7.15 21.94
CA PRO A 66 2.47 -7.96 23.07
C PRO A 66 3.61 -8.37 23.97
N PRO A 67 3.37 -8.57 25.30
CA PRO A 67 4.43 -8.91 26.24
C PRO A 67 5.25 -10.14 25.84
N ASP A 68 4.63 -11.08 25.12
CA ASP A 68 5.28 -12.32 24.68
C ASP A 68 6.03 -12.19 23.37
N ALA A 69 6.05 -11.02 22.74
CA ALA A 69 6.67 -10.81 21.43
C ALA A 69 8.02 -10.09 21.51
N GLY A 70 8.73 -10.18 22.63
CA GLY A 70 10.06 -9.62 22.76
C GLY A 70 10.14 -8.12 22.98
N GLY A 71 9.02 -7.45 23.21
CA GLY A 71 9.00 -6.03 23.61
C GLY A 71 9.28 -4.99 22.53
N LEU A 72 9.48 -5.37 21.28
CA LEU A 72 9.74 -4.43 20.21
C LEU A 72 8.42 -3.90 19.62
N PRO A 73 8.26 -2.56 19.52
CA PRO A 73 7.08 -1.99 18.88
C PRO A 73 7.03 -2.40 17.39
N ARG A 74 5.82 -2.53 16.88
CA ARG A 74 5.60 -2.83 15.47
C ARG A 74 4.91 -1.64 14.81
N ARG A 75 5.24 -1.43 13.53
CA ARG A 75 4.58 -0.40 12.74
C ARG A 75 3.44 -1.02 11.96
N VAL A 76 2.24 -0.48 12.18
CA VAL A 76 1.01 -0.94 11.54
C VAL A 76 0.63 0.05 10.45
N TYR A 77 0.25 -0.45 9.30
CA TYR A 77 -0.09 0.34 8.11
C TYR A 77 -1.56 0.19 7.76
N GLU A 78 -2.17 1.29 7.31
CA GLU A 78 -3.55 1.27 6.81
C GLU A 78 -3.66 2.21 5.61
N ALA A 79 -4.61 1.92 4.71
CA ALA A 79 -4.86 2.78 3.56
C ALA A 79 -5.61 4.04 3.97
N THR A 80 -5.23 5.17 3.36
CA THR A 80 -5.97 6.42 3.52
C THR A 80 -7.13 6.49 2.53
N PRO A 81 -8.11 7.40 2.73
CA PRO A 81 -9.11 7.65 1.70
C PRO A 81 -8.50 8.01 0.35
N PHE A 82 -7.41 8.76 0.34
CA PHE A 82 -6.71 9.10 -0.88
C PHE A 82 -6.11 7.86 -1.54
N GLY A 83 -5.49 6.97 -0.77
CA GLY A 83 -4.96 5.71 -1.30
C GLY A 83 -6.06 4.83 -1.91
N ARG A 84 -7.22 4.77 -1.25
CA ARG A 84 -8.38 4.04 -1.80
C ARG A 84 -8.81 4.60 -3.15
N ARG A 85 -8.89 5.94 -3.25
CA ARG A 85 -9.28 6.59 -4.50
C ARG A 85 -8.24 6.38 -5.59
N ALA A 86 -6.95 6.42 -5.24
CA ALA A 86 -5.88 6.19 -6.20
C ALA A 86 -5.96 4.78 -6.78
N LEU A 87 -6.19 3.77 -5.94
CA LEU A 87 -6.33 2.40 -6.42
C LEU A 87 -7.57 2.24 -7.29
N ALA A 88 -8.69 2.82 -6.90
CA ALA A 88 -9.93 2.74 -7.68
C ALA A 88 -9.75 3.40 -9.05
N ALA A 89 -9.13 4.58 -9.10
CA ALA A 89 -8.87 5.28 -10.36
C ALA A 89 -7.93 4.48 -11.26
N TRP A 90 -6.87 3.93 -10.70
CA TRP A 90 -5.93 3.11 -11.44
C TRP A 90 -6.60 1.86 -12.00
N THR A 91 -7.38 1.17 -11.19
CA THR A 91 -8.10 -0.04 -11.62
C THR A 91 -9.07 0.28 -12.76
N HIS A 92 -9.81 1.40 -12.62
CA HIS A 92 -10.74 1.84 -13.66
C HIS A 92 -10.00 2.09 -14.98
N MET A 93 -8.90 2.86 -14.93
CA MET A 93 -8.10 3.16 -16.11
C MET A 93 -7.54 1.89 -16.75
N ALA A 94 -7.03 0.98 -15.95
CA ALA A 94 -6.48 -0.28 -16.46
C ALA A 94 -7.54 -1.09 -17.21
N ARG A 95 -8.76 -1.15 -16.67
CA ARG A 95 -9.88 -1.84 -17.34
C ARG A 95 -10.28 -1.18 -18.64
N GLN A 96 -10.17 0.14 -18.73
CA GLN A 96 -10.46 0.87 -19.97
C GLN A 96 -9.41 0.61 -21.03
N LEU A 97 -8.14 0.52 -20.62
CA LEU A 97 -7.03 0.33 -21.58
C LEU A 97 -6.84 -1.14 -21.96
N VAL A 98 -7.21 -2.07 -21.10
CA VAL A 98 -7.07 -3.51 -21.30
C VAL A 98 -8.42 -4.16 -21.05
N PRO A 99 -9.29 -4.24 -22.07
CA PRO A 99 -10.66 -4.73 -21.87
C PRO A 99 -10.76 -6.12 -21.24
N GLU A 100 -9.77 -6.96 -21.42
CA GLU A 100 -9.74 -8.30 -20.82
C GLU A 100 -9.78 -8.26 -19.31
N LEU A 101 -9.33 -7.16 -18.69
CA LEU A 101 -9.34 -7.00 -17.24
C LEU A 101 -10.73 -6.64 -16.70
N ALA A 102 -11.68 -6.28 -17.55
CA ALA A 102 -13.02 -5.88 -17.15
C ALA A 102 -13.98 -7.05 -16.92
N ARG A 103 -13.53 -8.26 -17.19
CA ARG A 103 -14.34 -9.47 -17.02
C ARG A 103 -14.39 -9.96 -15.58
#